data_3b14ce9b42243e48300ac0910f5f8fb5
#
_entry.id   3b14ce9b42243e48300ac0910f5f8fb5
#
_cell.length_a   1.000
_cell.length_b   1.000
_cell.length_c   1.000
_cell.angle_alpha   90.00
_cell.angle_beta   90.00
_cell.angle_gamma   90.00
#
_symmetry.space_group_name_H-M   'P 1'
#
loop_
_entity.id
_entity.type
_entity.pdbx_description
1 polymer ?
#
loop_
_entity_poly.entity_id
_entity_poly.type
_entity_poly.pdbx_seq_one_letter_code
_entity_poly.pdbx_strand_id
1 'polypeptide(L)'
;MIEGLRRSLLLVLLGMNSLLVAPLAIAAELTLDVGSPMTLTTQELLARPDVATIHIPSDVSYRRAMTYQAVPLRSLLGMERLPFDGDLQIVATDGFVTNLPFALLNASGPGAVPWLAIEPLNQPWPKTPNGVATGPFYLVWLNPAASGIMSEQWPFQVAAIRKVAAHTARWPQLAVGDDVPTSSPIRRGQLVFATQCMVCHRMSGAGDATVGPDLNIPRNPTEYFQPWALKAFIRNPQSLRSWPEMRMPGFEQEAVSDTDLDAIIAYLAYIAGQRR
;
A
#
# COMPACT_ATOMS: atom_id res chain seq x y z
N MET A 1 69.77 -43.72 -41.28
CA MET A 1 70.17 -42.34 -40.97
C MET A 1 69.05 -41.42 -41.42
N ILE A 2 68.25 -40.95 -40.50
CA ILE A 2 67.50 -39.70 -40.61
C ILE A 2 66.81 -39.52 -39.17
N GLU A 3 67.31 -38.54 -38.45
CA GLU A 3 66.86 -38.16 -37.12
C GLU A 3 65.48 -37.48 -37.15
N GLY A 4 64.58 -37.97 -36.35
CA GLY A 4 63.25 -37.37 -36.11
C GLY A 4 63.26 -36.37 -34.96
N LEU A 5 63.05 -35.12 -35.32
CA LEU A 5 62.98 -33.98 -34.41
C LEU A 5 61.63 -34.01 -33.63
N ARG A 6 61.64 -34.32 -32.34
CA ARG A 6 60.45 -34.18 -31.45
C ARG A 6 60.29 -32.71 -31.03
N ARG A 7 59.29 -32.06 -31.54
CA ARG A 7 58.85 -30.76 -31.05
C ARG A 7 57.88 -30.96 -29.87
N SER A 8 58.32 -30.62 -28.67
CA SER A 8 57.47 -30.55 -27.49
C SER A 8 56.66 -29.27 -27.52
N LEU A 9 55.35 -29.42 -27.64
CA LEU A 9 54.36 -28.30 -27.57
C LEU A 9 54.00 -28.04 -26.09
N LEU A 10 54.53 -26.95 -25.54
CA LEU A 10 54.20 -26.50 -24.18
C LEU A 10 52.85 -25.78 -24.25
N LEU A 11 51.78 -26.41 -23.78
CA LEU A 11 50.47 -25.78 -23.57
C LEU A 11 50.52 -24.94 -22.30
N VAL A 12 50.60 -23.63 -22.45
CA VAL A 12 50.35 -22.68 -21.35
C VAL A 12 48.85 -22.50 -21.18
N LEU A 13 48.28 -23.13 -20.14
CA LEU A 13 46.92 -22.89 -19.69
C LEU A 13 46.88 -21.55 -18.95
N LEU A 14 46.50 -20.47 -19.62
CA LEU A 14 46.09 -19.23 -18.98
C LEU A 14 44.72 -19.47 -18.27
N GLY A 15 44.80 -19.66 -16.96
CA GLY A 15 43.60 -19.67 -16.13
C GLY A 15 42.95 -18.28 -16.10
N MET A 16 41.87 -18.12 -16.84
CA MET A 16 41.03 -16.93 -16.81
C MET A 16 40.22 -16.97 -15.50
N ASN A 17 40.72 -16.32 -14.46
CA ASN A 17 39.95 -16.04 -13.24
C ASN A 17 38.84 -15.06 -13.59
N SER A 18 37.64 -15.56 -13.92
CA SER A 18 36.43 -14.76 -13.99
C SER A 18 36.07 -14.29 -12.57
N LEU A 19 36.46 -13.10 -12.21
CA LEU A 19 35.92 -12.39 -11.05
C LEU A 19 34.40 -12.23 -11.32
N LEU A 20 33.59 -13.07 -10.67
CA LEU A 20 32.15 -12.88 -10.53
C LEU A 20 31.93 -11.60 -9.71
N VAL A 21 31.79 -10.48 -10.41
CA VAL A 21 31.28 -9.26 -9.81
C VAL A 21 29.79 -9.53 -9.51
N ALA A 22 29.51 -9.91 -8.26
CA ALA A 22 28.12 -9.95 -7.81
C ALA A 22 27.51 -8.55 -8.00
N PRO A 23 26.32 -8.43 -8.62
CA PRO A 23 25.64 -7.15 -8.70
C PRO A 23 25.47 -6.60 -7.27
N LEU A 24 26.00 -5.42 -7.02
CA LEU A 24 25.68 -4.68 -5.80
C LEU A 24 24.16 -4.49 -5.80
N ALA A 25 23.46 -5.18 -4.91
CA ALA A 25 22.05 -4.93 -4.68
C ALA A 25 21.93 -3.46 -4.23
N ILE A 26 21.34 -2.62 -5.08
CA ILE A 26 21.08 -1.22 -4.72
C ILE A 26 20.13 -1.29 -3.52
N ALA A 27 20.57 -0.76 -2.38
CA ALA A 27 19.74 -0.67 -1.19
C ALA A 27 18.50 0.17 -1.53
N ALA A 28 17.33 -0.37 -1.25
CA ALA A 28 16.10 0.38 -1.43
C ALA A 28 16.04 1.54 -0.44
N GLU A 29 15.39 2.63 -0.84
CA GLU A 29 15.29 3.86 -0.08
C GLU A 29 13.84 4.16 0.31
N LEU A 30 13.65 4.61 1.55
CA LEU A 30 12.39 5.11 2.08
C LEU A 30 12.53 6.60 2.37
N THR A 31 11.67 7.42 1.78
CA THR A 31 11.58 8.84 2.10
C THR A 31 10.62 9.07 3.26
N LEU A 32 11.09 9.76 4.30
CA LEU A 32 10.26 10.24 5.41
C LEU A 32 10.15 11.76 5.35
N ASP A 33 8.93 12.29 5.33
CA ASP A 33 8.64 13.73 5.33
C ASP A 33 7.57 14.03 6.40
N VAL A 34 8.01 14.00 7.64
CA VAL A 34 7.14 14.24 8.83
C VAL A 34 7.59 15.47 9.63
N GLY A 35 8.44 16.30 9.05
CA GLY A 35 8.99 17.51 9.64
C GLY A 35 10.20 17.99 8.86
N SER A 36 11.33 17.29 8.97
CA SER A 36 12.47 17.49 8.08
C SER A 36 12.57 16.27 7.16
N PRO A 37 12.53 16.46 5.84
CA PRO A 37 12.66 15.34 4.90
C PRO A 37 13.98 14.61 5.09
N MET A 38 13.92 13.29 5.12
CA MET A 38 15.08 12.41 5.19
C MET A 38 14.84 11.15 4.36
N THR A 39 15.93 10.54 3.91
CA THR A 39 15.88 9.25 3.21
C THR A 39 16.65 8.23 4.04
N LEU A 40 16.07 7.04 4.20
CA LEU A 40 16.67 5.91 4.92
C LEU A 40 16.76 4.72 3.99
N THR A 41 17.93 4.11 3.96
CA THR A 41 18.16 2.87 3.23
C THR A 41 17.66 1.65 4.02
N THR A 42 17.41 0.54 3.33
CA THR A 42 17.12 -0.75 3.97
C THR A 42 18.15 -1.10 5.05
N GLN A 43 19.45 -0.84 4.78
CA GLN A 43 20.52 -1.16 5.72
C GLN A 43 20.44 -0.29 6.99
N GLU A 44 20.22 1.01 6.86
CA GLU A 44 20.07 1.92 8.00
C GLU A 44 18.84 1.56 8.83
N LEU A 45 17.73 1.20 8.17
CA LEU A 45 16.52 0.76 8.87
C LEU A 45 16.73 -0.54 9.64
N LEU A 46 17.42 -1.53 9.05
CA LEU A 46 17.72 -2.80 9.71
C LEU A 46 18.76 -2.67 10.83
N ALA A 47 19.60 -1.64 10.80
CA ALA A 47 20.61 -1.35 11.85
C ALA A 47 20.04 -0.61 13.06
N ARG A 48 18.77 -0.20 13.04
CA ARG A 48 18.15 0.51 14.15
C ARG A 48 18.05 -0.36 15.40
N PRO A 49 18.21 0.22 16.61
CA PRO A 49 18.16 -0.53 17.87
C PRO A 49 16.74 -1.03 18.21
N ASP A 50 15.71 -0.48 17.58
CA ASP A 50 14.30 -0.82 17.77
C ASP A 50 13.75 -1.78 16.71
N VAL A 51 14.61 -2.33 15.84
CA VAL A 51 14.24 -3.43 14.95
C VAL A 51 13.89 -4.67 15.77
N ALA A 52 12.77 -5.27 15.48
CA ALA A 52 12.33 -6.51 16.10
C ALA A 52 11.80 -7.50 15.06
N THR A 53 11.90 -8.78 15.40
CA THR A 53 11.18 -9.83 14.67
C THR A 53 9.74 -9.87 15.16
N ILE A 54 8.79 -9.59 14.27
CA ILE A 54 7.36 -9.63 14.61
C ILE A 54 6.66 -10.75 13.84
N HIS A 55 5.64 -11.31 14.44
CA HIS A 55 4.80 -12.34 13.84
C HIS A 55 3.39 -11.79 13.57
N ILE A 56 2.95 -11.89 12.32
CA ILE A 56 1.61 -11.52 11.86
C ILE A 56 0.84 -12.81 11.60
N PRO A 57 -0.12 -13.18 12.44
CA PRO A 57 -0.81 -14.47 12.32
C PRO A 57 -1.63 -14.64 11.05
N SER A 58 -2.19 -13.53 10.55
CA SER A 58 -3.00 -13.49 9.33
C SER A 58 -2.65 -12.23 8.54
N ASP A 59 -1.69 -12.34 7.64
CA ASP A 59 -1.29 -11.25 6.78
C ASP A 59 -2.27 -11.09 5.61
N VAL A 60 -2.70 -9.86 5.38
CA VAL A 60 -3.74 -9.53 4.38
C VAL A 60 -3.29 -9.88 2.96
N SER A 61 -2.04 -9.52 2.60
CA SER A 61 -1.52 -9.74 1.24
C SER A 61 -1.14 -11.19 1.00
N TYR A 62 -0.61 -11.87 2.01
CA TYR A 62 -0.17 -13.26 1.90
C TYR A 62 -1.26 -14.29 2.24
N ARG A 63 -2.36 -13.86 2.89
CA ARG A 63 -3.45 -14.75 3.36
C ARG A 63 -2.96 -15.90 4.22
N ARG A 64 -1.90 -15.68 4.98
CA ARG A 64 -1.26 -16.65 5.90
C ARG A 64 -0.44 -15.95 6.95
N ALA A 65 0.07 -16.71 7.90
CA ALA A 65 1.04 -16.21 8.87
C ALA A 65 2.35 -15.83 8.19
N MET A 66 2.89 -14.67 8.61
CA MET A 66 4.17 -14.12 8.15
C MET A 66 5.00 -13.63 9.33
N THR A 67 6.31 -13.62 9.14
CA THR A 67 7.27 -13.09 10.11
C THR A 67 8.17 -12.08 9.43
N TYR A 68 8.38 -10.94 10.07
CA TYR A 68 9.11 -9.81 9.50
C TYR A 68 10.16 -9.27 10.46
N GLN A 69 11.28 -8.79 9.92
CA GLN A 69 12.09 -7.77 10.57
C GLN A 69 11.37 -6.43 10.38
N ALA A 70 11.08 -5.73 11.47
CA ALA A 70 10.26 -4.52 11.39
C ALA A 70 10.64 -3.51 12.47
N VAL A 71 10.29 -2.25 12.25
CA VAL A 71 10.41 -1.15 13.21
C VAL A 71 9.02 -0.64 13.59
N PRO A 72 8.79 -0.28 14.86
CA PRO A 72 7.55 0.38 15.25
C PRO A 72 7.38 1.68 14.47
N LEU A 73 6.25 1.85 13.76
CA LEU A 73 6.05 3.05 12.94
C LEU A 73 6.13 4.34 13.77
N ARG A 74 5.59 4.33 14.99
CA ARG A 74 5.65 5.49 15.90
C ARG A 74 7.10 5.90 16.23
N SER A 75 7.94 4.93 16.54
CA SER A 75 9.36 5.17 16.84
C SER A 75 10.09 5.68 15.60
N LEU A 76 9.84 5.09 14.43
CA LEU A 76 10.44 5.53 13.17
C LEU A 76 10.12 7.00 12.87
N LEU A 77 8.89 7.44 13.16
CA LEU A 77 8.42 8.79 12.87
C LEU A 77 8.72 9.79 14.00
N GLY A 78 9.28 9.35 15.13
CA GLY A 78 9.49 10.23 16.30
C GLY A 78 8.21 10.81 16.87
N MET A 79 7.09 10.08 16.77
CA MET A 79 5.74 10.56 17.09
C MET A 79 5.50 10.90 18.58
N GLU A 80 6.41 10.52 19.45
CA GLU A 80 6.33 10.87 20.89
C GLU A 80 6.42 12.39 21.15
N ARG A 81 6.85 13.15 20.13
CA ARG A 81 7.13 14.60 20.24
C ARG A 81 6.19 15.49 19.43
N LEU A 82 5.27 14.93 18.67
CA LEU A 82 4.47 15.71 17.72
C LEU A 82 2.96 15.57 18.03
N PRO A 83 2.29 16.57 18.65
CA PRO A 83 0.85 16.71 18.49
C PRO A 83 0.58 16.99 17.01
N PHE A 84 -0.18 16.13 16.35
CA PHE A 84 -0.48 16.29 14.94
C PHE A 84 -1.96 16.02 14.68
N ASP A 85 -2.58 17.00 14.02
CA ASP A 85 -3.91 16.89 13.44
C ASP A 85 -3.76 16.75 11.93
N GLY A 86 -4.19 15.62 11.37
CA GLY A 86 -4.06 15.32 9.96
C GLY A 86 -3.92 13.84 9.66
N ASP A 87 -3.34 13.53 8.49
CA ASP A 87 -3.14 12.17 8.02
C ASP A 87 -1.65 11.88 7.82
N LEU A 88 -1.28 10.63 8.06
CA LEU A 88 -0.04 10.06 7.56
C LEU A 88 -0.31 9.48 6.18
N GLN A 89 0.26 10.11 5.16
CA GLN A 89 0.19 9.62 3.79
C GLN A 89 1.31 8.63 3.52
N ILE A 90 0.96 7.45 3.04
CA ILE A 90 1.90 6.41 2.65
C ILE A 90 1.77 6.20 1.16
N VAL A 91 2.88 6.36 0.45
CA VAL A 91 2.96 6.31 -1.02
C VAL A 91 3.75 5.07 -1.41
N ALA A 92 3.19 4.23 -2.25
CA ALA A 92 3.87 3.09 -2.85
C ALA A 92 4.48 3.44 -4.21
N THR A 93 5.40 2.59 -4.69
CA THR A 93 6.13 2.80 -5.95
C THR A 93 5.25 2.73 -7.19
N ASP A 94 4.10 2.06 -7.11
CA ASP A 94 3.15 1.88 -8.21
C ASP A 94 2.09 2.99 -8.31
N GLY A 95 2.13 3.98 -7.40
CA GLY A 95 1.18 5.08 -7.35
C GLY A 95 -0.03 4.85 -6.43
N PHE A 96 -0.06 3.74 -5.70
CA PHE A 96 -0.99 3.53 -4.59
C PHE A 96 -0.69 4.54 -3.46
N VAL A 97 -1.73 5.18 -2.92
CA VAL A 97 -1.58 6.16 -1.84
C VAL A 97 -2.66 5.94 -0.78
N THR A 98 -2.26 5.57 0.42
CA THR A 98 -3.19 5.52 1.57
C THR A 98 -2.95 6.67 2.53
N ASN A 99 -4.04 7.22 3.09
CA ASN A 99 -4.01 8.25 4.10
C ASN A 99 -4.54 7.66 5.40
N LEU A 100 -3.67 7.55 6.40
CA LEU A 100 -4.02 7.02 7.72
C LEU A 100 -4.25 8.20 8.66
N PRO A 101 -5.46 8.37 9.23
CA PRO A 101 -5.71 9.39 10.23
C PRO A 101 -4.71 9.26 11.38
N PHE A 102 -4.09 10.37 11.78
CA PHE A 102 -3.08 10.35 12.84
C PHE A 102 -3.66 9.87 14.17
N ALA A 103 -4.93 10.14 14.41
CA ALA A 103 -5.65 9.64 15.57
C ALA A 103 -5.62 8.10 15.66
N LEU A 104 -5.67 7.40 14.53
CA LEU A 104 -5.56 5.93 14.47
C LEU A 104 -4.19 5.44 14.94
N LEU A 105 -3.12 6.18 14.59
CA LEU A 105 -1.74 5.83 14.93
C LEU A 105 -1.41 6.19 16.40
N ASN A 106 -2.14 7.12 16.97
CA ASN A 106 -1.90 7.67 18.31
C ASN A 106 -2.84 7.08 19.39
N ALA A 107 -3.70 6.14 19.00
CA ALA A 107 -4.60 5.48 19.94
C ALA A 107 -3.80 4.80 21.06
N SER A 108 -4.11 5.15 22.31
CA SER A 108 -3.56 4.49 23.50
C SER A 108 -4.42 3.30 23.88
N GLY A 109 -3.80 2.19 24.31
CA GLY A 109 -4.51 1.00 24.74
C GLY A 109 -4.31 -0.22 23.85
N PRO A 110 -5.16 -1.24 23.94
CA PRO A 110 -5.01 -2.50 23.22
C PRO A 110 -5.43 -2.43 21.74
N GLY A 111 -5.24 -1.27 21.09
CA GLY A 111 -5.56 -1.04 19.68
C GLY A 111 -4.61 -1.72 18.70
N ALA A 112 -4.85 -1.50 17.41
CA ALA A 112 -3.95 -1.92 16.36
C ALA A 112 -2.63 -1.13 16.41
N VAL A 113 -1.51 -1.82 16.23
CA VAL A 113 -0.18 -1.22 16.28
C VAL A 113 0.51 -1.36 14.92
N PRO A 114 0.82 -0.24 14.23
CA PRO A 114 1.48 -0.27 12.94
C PRO A 114 2.99 -0.46 13.08
N TRP A 115 3.54 -1.30 12.19
CA TRP A 115 4.96 -1.57 12.03
C TRP A 115 5.36 -1.45 10.57
N LEU A 116 6.54 -0.93 10.31
CA LEU A 116 7.15 -0.97 8.99
C LEU A 116 8.03 -2.22 8.90
N ALA A 117 7.57 -3.21 8.16
CA ALA A 117 8.35 -4.39 7.81
C ALA A 117 9.39 -4.03 6.75
N ILE A 118 10.60 -4.60 6.89
CA ILE A 118 11.76 -4.30 6.08
C ILE A 118 12.25 -5.62 5.48
N GLU A 119 12.30 -5.71 4.16
CA GLU A 119 12.78 -6.89 3.46
C GLU A 119 14.32 -6.98 3.56
N PRO A 120 14.89 -8.06 4.12
CA PRO A 120 16.34 -8.22 4.16
C PRO A 120 16.93 -8.38 2.76
N LEU A 121 18.05 -7.71 2.48
CA LEU A 121 18.68 -7.69 1.15
C LEU A 121 19.05 -9.08 0.60
N ASN A 122 19.38 -10.02 1.47
CA ASN A 122 19.79 -11.38 1.11
C ASN A 122 18.70 -12.44 1.33
N GLN A 123 17.50 -12.02 1.74
CA GLN A 123 16.39 -12.93 2.02
C GLN A 123 15.07 -12.28 1.58
N PRO A 124 14.82 -12.19 0.26
CA PRO A 124 13.60 -11.60 -0.26
C PRO A 124 12.37 -12.36 0.19
N TRP A 125 11.28 -11.64 0.44
CA TRP A 125 10.02 -12.25 0.80
C TRP A 125 9.42 -13.04 -0.37
N PRO A 126 8.68 -14.11 -0.11
CA PRO A 126 7.95 -14.81 -1.17
C PRO A 126 6.96 -13.84 -1.84
N LYS A 127 6.59 -14.16 -3.07
CA LYS A 127 5.49 -13.45 -3.71
C LYS A 127 4.15 -13.81 -3.04
N THR A 128 3.20 -12.88 -3.08
CA THR A 128 1.82 -13.12 -2.67
C THR A 128 1.17 -14.22 -3.54
N PRO A 129 0.01 -14.79 -3.15
CA PRO A 129 -0.74 -15.73 -3.99
C PRO A 129 -1.02 -15.23 -5.40
N ASN A 130 -1.13 -13.91 -5.58
CA ASN A 130 -1.35 -13.26 -6.87
C ASN A 130 -0.05 -12.93 -7.63
N GLY A 131 1.11 -13.42 -7.15
CA GLY A 131 2.40 -13.25 -7.80
C GLY A 131 3.07 -11.89 -7.60
N VAL A 132 2.55 -11.03 -6.70
CA VAL A 132 3.08 -9.68 -6.43
C VAL A 132 4.16 -9.75 -5.35
N ALA A 133 5.26 -9.01 -5.54
CA ALA A 133 6.26 -8.77 -4.50
C ALA A 133 5.80 -7.63 -3.58
N THR A 134 5.93 -7.78 -2.27
CA THR A 134 5.51 -6.75 -1.29
C THR A 134 6.69 -5.93 -0.74
N GLY A 135 7.93 -6.39 -0.95
CA GLY A 135 9.13 -5.65 -0.58
C GLY A 135 9.37 -4.38 -1.41
N PRO A 136 10.31 -3.52 -1.03
CA PRO A 136 11.22 -3.68 0.11
C PRO A 136 10.64 -3.26 1.47
N PHE A 137 9.58 -2.44 1.50
CA PHE A 137 8.95 -1.94 2.72
C PHE A 137 7.45 -2.20 2.67
N TYR A 138 6.90 -2.68 3.79
CA TYR A 138 5.51 -3.06 3.91
C TYR A 138 4.95 -2.61 5.25
N LEU A 139 3.87 -1.83 5.26
CA LEU A 139 3.18 -1.48 6.48
C LEU A 139 2.29 -2.64 6.93
N VAL A 140 2.56 -3.15 8.11
CA VAL A 140 1.83 -4.26 8.72
C VAL A 140 1.29 -3.87 10.09
N TRP A 141 0.29 -4.60 10.58
CA TRP A 141 -0.40 -4.27 11.82
C TRP A 141 -0.44 -5.45 12.79
N LEU A 142 -0.10 -5.20 14.03
CA LEU A 142 -0.47 -6.09 15.14
C LEU A 142 -1.88 -5.74 15.62
N ASN A 143 -2.69 -6.75 15.94
CA ASN A 143 -4.08 -6.60 16.42
C ASN A 143 -4.98 -5.73 15.51
N PRO A 144 -5.01 -5.93 14.18
CA PRO A 144 -5.72 -5.04 13.26
C PRO A 144 -7.22 -4.92 13.57
N ALA A 145 -7.86 -6.00 13.99
CA ALA A 145 -9.29 -6.03 14.32
C ALA A 145 -9.65 -5.11 15.50
N ALA A 146 -8.72 -4.85 16.42
CA ALA A 146 -8.96 -4.01 17.59
C ALA A 146 -9.22 -2.52 17.22
N SER A 147 -8.83 -2.08 16.03
CA SER A 147 -9.10 -0.74 15.52
C SER A 147 -9.82 -0.75 14.17
N GLY A 148 -10.37 -1.89 13.74
CA GLY A 148 -11.07 -2.01 12.47
C GLY A 148 -10.20 -1.71 11.25
N ILE A 149 -8.92 -2.11 11.28
CA ILE A 149 -8.00 -1.89 10.16
C ILE A 149 -8.48 -2.69 8.95
N MET A 150 -8.68 -2.00 7.83
CA MET A 150 -9.14 -2.57 6.57
C MET A 150 -7.97 -2.98 5.66
N SER A 151 -8.24 -3.78 4.62
CA SER A 151 -7.22 -4.37 3.73
C SER A 151 -6.30 -3.33 3.09
N GLU A 152 -6.84 -2.21 2.62
CA GLU A 152 -6.07 -1.19 1.91
C GLU A 152 -5.25 -0.27 2.85
N GLN A 153 -5.32 -0.51 4.15
CA GLN A 153 -4.43 0.12 5.14
C GLN A 153 -3.14 -0.67 5.39
N TRP A 154 -2.84 -1.64 4.53
CA TRP A 154 -1.62 -2.43 4.51
C TRP A 154 -0.81 -2.18 3.24
N PRO A 155 -0.36 -0.93 2.99
CA PRO A 155 0.39 -0.60 1.78
C PRO A 155 1.74 -1.32 1.77
N PHE A 156 2.05 -1.95 0.66
CA PHE A 156 3.35 -2.58 0.38
C PHE A 156 4.11 -1.81 -0.71
N GLN A 157 5.39 -2.17 -0.95
CA GLN A 157 6.29 -1.41 -1.83
C GLN A 157 6.35 0.08 -1.46
N VAL A 158 6.32 0.36 -0.17
CA VAL A 158 6.31 1.74 0.33
C VAL A 158 7.57 2.48 -0.12
N ALA A 159 7.39 3.65 -0.74
CA ALA A 159 8.46 4.53 -1.17
C ALA A 159 8.58 5.78 -0.31
N ALA A 160 7.45 6.29 0.20
CA ALA A 160 7.46 7.49 1.02
C ALA A 160 6.36 7.47 2.10
N ILE A 161 6.69 8.11 3.22
CA ILE A 161 5.75 8.36 4.33
C ILE A 161 5.80 9.86 4.62
N ARG A 162 4.65 10.53 4.55
CA ARG A 162 4.55 12.00 4.66
C ARG A 162 3.47 12.41 5.65
N LYS A 163 3.72 13.52 6.32
CA LYS A 163 2.69 14.22 7.09
C LYS A 163 1.92 15.15 6.15
N VAL A 164 0.59 15.02 6.11
CA VAL A 164 -0.29 15.87 5.30
C VAL A 164 -1.48 16.35 6.13
N ALA A 165 -2.12 17.45 5.71
CA ALA A 165 -3.38 17.86 6.32
C ALA A 165 -4.45 16.75 6.13
N ALA A 166 -5.41 16.68 7.03
CA ALA A 166 -6.48 15.69 6.94
C ALA A 166 -7.16 15.72 5.57
N HIS A 167 -7.48 14.56 5.02
CA HIS A 167 -8.10 14.44 3.70
C HIS A 167 -9.40 15.25 3.59
N THR A 168 -10.18 15.37 4.67
CA THR A 168 -11.39 16.19 4.73
C THR A 168 -11.10 17.68 4.59
N ALA A 169 -9.97 18.16 5.08
CA ALA A 169 -9.54 19.56 4.93
C ALA A 169 -8.94 19.82 3.54
N ARG A 170 -8.21 18.84 2.99
CA ARG A 170 -7.63 18.96 1.63
C ARG A 170 -8.69 18.92 0.52
N TRP A 171 -9.76 18.17 0.72
CA TRP A 171 -10.79 17.93 -0.29
C TRP A 171 -12.22 18.10 0.24
N PRO A 172 -12.63 19.34 0.54
CA PRO A 172 -13.96 19.63 1.05
C PRO A 172 -15.09 19.22 0.09
N GLN A 173 -14.82 19.12 -1.23
CA GLN A 173 -15.79 18.66 -2.22
C GLN A 173 -16.19 17.19 -2.05
N LEU A 174 -15.48 16.41 -1.25
CA LEU A 174 -15.84 15.04 -0.89
C LEU A 174 -16.64 14.93 0.40
N ALA A 175 -16.87 16.05 1.08
CA ALA A 175 -17.60 16.04 2.33
C ALA A 175 -19.08 15.72 2.12
N VAL A 176 -19.64 14.98 3.05
CA VAL A 176 -21.09 14.81 3.17
C VAL A 176 -21.64 15.98 3.98
N GLY A 177 -22.65 16.66 3.46
CA GLY A 177 -23.24 17.85 4.09
C GLY A 177 -23.82 17.57 5.49
N ASP A 178 -23.88 18.60 6.31
CA ASP A 178 -24.34 18.47 7.70
C ASP A 178 -25.83 18.11 7.80
N ASP A 179 -26.61 18.34 6.76
CA ASP A 179 -27.99 17.94 6.63
C ASP A 179 -28.20 16.42 6.52
N VAL A 180 -27.14 15.66 6.19
CA VAL A 180 -27.19 14.20 6.13
C VAL A 180 -26.96 13.61 7.52
N PRO A 181 -27.89 12.80 8.07
CA PRO A 181 -27.77 12.21 9.39
C PRO A 181 -26.47 11.40 9.58
N THR A 182 -25.90 11.41 10.78
CA THR A 182 -24.68 10.65 11.12
C THR A 182 -24.86 9.14 10.91
N SER A 183 -26.08 8.62 11.07
CA SER A 183 -26.41 7.21 10.87
C SER A 183 -26.67 6.85 9.39
N SER A 184 -26.59 7.81 8.48
CA SER A 184 -26.85 7.59 7.06
C SER A 184 -25.81 6.65 6.45
N PRO A 185 -26.22 5.71 5.56
CA PRO A 185 -25.28 4.90 4.79
C PRO A 185 -24.34 5.74 3.93
N ILE A 186 -24.71 6.97 3.54
CA ILE A 186 -23.85 7.88 2.78
C ILE A 186 -22.57 8.22 3.60
N ARG A 187 -22.71 8.50 4.90
CA ARG A 187 -21.54 8.79 5.75
C ARG A 187 -20.65 7.56 5.96
N ARG A 188 -21.27 6.39 6.14
CA ARG A 188 -20.52 5.12 6.17
C ARG A 188 -19.81 4.89 4.84
N GLY A 189 -20.49 5.14 3.71
CA GLY A 189 -19.93 5.02 2.38
C GLY A 189 -18.74 5.97 2.16
N GLN A 190 -18.82 7.21 2.64
CA GLN A 190 -17.70 8.16 2.61
C GLN A 190 -16.47 7.58 3.31
N LEU A 191 -16.64 7.05 4.52
CA LEU A 191 -15.54 6.46 5.28
C LEU A 191 -14.91 5.27 4.57
N VAL A 192 -15.74 4.32 4.10
CA VAL A 192 -15.24 3.12 3.42
C VAL A 192 -14.62 3.48 2.08
N PHE A 193 -15.20 4.41 1.34
CA PHE A 193 -14.65 4.92 0.09
C PHE A 193 -13.28 5.58 0.28
N ALA A 194 -13.14 6.44 1.28
CA ALA A 194 -11.87 7.10 1.59
C ALA A 194 -10.77 6.08 1.95
N THR A 195 -11.14 4.97 2.59
CA THR A 195 -10.19 3.96 3.05
C THR A 195 -9.87 2.91 1.98
N GLN A 196 -10.87 2.46 1.21
CA GLN A 196 -10.73 1.30 0.30
C GLN A 196 -10.64 1.69 -1.18
N CYS A 197 -11.13 2.87 -1.57
CA CYS A 197 -11.22 3.24 -2.97
C CYS A 197 -10.26 4.40 -3.34
N MET A 198 -10.13 5.41 -2.46
CA MET A 198 -9.26 6.56 -2.73
C MET A 198 -7.78 6.23 -2.75
N VAL A 199 -7.40 5.07 -2.29
CA VAL A 199 -6.02 4.56 -2.37
C VAL A 199 -5.56 4.34 -3.81
N CYS A 200 -6.51 4.14 -4.73
CA CYS A 200 -6.28 3.95 -6.17
C CYS A 200 -7.01 5.00 -7.01
N HIS A 201 -8.15 5.51 -6.56
CA HIS A 201 -9.01 6.40 -7.32
C HIS A 201 -9.02 7.83 -6.80
N ARG A 202 -9.25 8.76 -7.73
CA ARG A 202 -9.68 10.12 -7.41
C ARG A 202 -11.20 10.22 -7.54
N MET A 203 -11.77 11.29 -6.98
CA MET A 203 -13.17 11.64 -7.16
C MET A 203 -13.34 13.16 -7.23
N SER A 204 -13.95 13.67 -8.29
CA SER A 204 -14.13 15.11 -8.52
C SER A 204 -12.79 15.89 -8.50
N GLY A 205 -11.72 15.31 -9.02
CA GLY A 205 -10.36 15.85 -8.99
C GLY A 205 -9.64 15.72 -7.65
N ALA A 206 -10.35 15.27 -6.60
CA ALA A 206 -9.77 15.05 -5.27
C ALA A 206 -9.12 13.67 -5.15
N GLY A 207 -8.03 13.59 -4.40
CA GLY A 207 -7.27 12.36 -4.16
C GLY A 207 -5.84 12.45 -4.70
N ASP A 208 -4.94 11.70 -4.11
CA ASP A 208 -3.51 11.69 -4.46
C ASP A 208 -3.14 10.53 -5.40
N ALA A 209 -3.96 9.48 -5.44
CA ALA A 209 -3.67 8.28 -6.20
C ALA A 209 -3.81 8.48 -7.72
N THR A 210 -3.01 7.73 -8.48
CA THR A 210 -2.96 7.81 -9.94
C THR A 210 -3.17 6.45 -10.62
N VAL A 211 -3.49 5.41 -9.86
CA VAL A 211 -3.64 4.03 -10.35
C VAL A 211 -4.93 3.85 -11.15
N GLY A 212 -6.04 4.35 -10.60
CA GLY A 212 -7.36 4.24 -11.20
C GLY A 212 -7.90 5.58 -11.75
N PRO A 213 -8.99 5.56 -12.54
CA PRO A 213 -9.62 6.77 -13.03
C PRO A 213 -10.30 7.57 -11.92
N ASP A 214 -10.59 8.84 -12.21
CA ASP A 214 -11.50 9.65 -11.38
C ASP A 214 -12.92 9.07 -11.47
N LEU A 215 -13.56 8.86 -10.33
CA LEU A 215 -14.87 8.22 -10.25
C LEU A 215 -16.05 9.20 -10.35
N ASN A 216 -15.78 10.48 -10.65
CA ASN A 216 -16.85 11.46 -10.89
C ASN A 216 -16.60 12.33 -12.13
N ILE A 217 -15.45 12.16 -12.82
CA ILE A 217 -15.07 12.89 -14.01
C ILE A 217 -14.63 11.89 -15.09
N PRO A 218 -15.22 11.89 -16.30
CA PRO A 218 -16.32 12.76 -16.74
C PRO A 218 -17.70 12.29 -16.23
N ARG A 219 -17.82 11.05 -15.76
CA ARG A 219 -19.08 10.45 -15.32
C ARG A 219 -18.84 9.59 -14.07
N ASN A 220 -19.87 9.56 -13.21
CA ASN A 220 -19.88 8.70 -12.03
C ASN A 220 -20.32 7.27 -12.42
N PRO A 221 -19.75 6.22 -11.81
CA PRO A 221 -20.14 4.83 -12.07
C PRO A 221 -21.65 4.59 -11.90
N THR A 222 -22.31 5.28 -10.98
CA THR A 222 -23.75 5.15 -10.75
C THR A 222 -24.60 5.69 -11.90
N GLU A 223 -24.02 6.41 -12.86
CA GLU A 223 -24.73 6.97 -14.01
C GLU A 223 -24.69 6.08 -15.26
N TYR A 224 -23.75 5.13 -15.33
CA TYR A 224 -23.58 4.27 -16.50
C TYR A 224 -23.61 2.76 -16.23
N PHE A 225 -23.37 2.34 -14.98
CA PHE A 225 -23.61 0.96 -14.58
C PHE A 225 -25.05 0.75 -14.13
N GLN A 226 -25.63 -0.39 -14.47
CA GLN A 226 -26.80 -0.88 -13.75
C GLN A 226 -26.41 -1.20 -12.30
N PRO A 227 -27.27 -0.98 -11.29
CA PRO A 227 -26.90 -1.16 -9.88
C PRO A 227 -26.30 -2.53 -9.56
N TRP A 228 -26.85 -3.61 -10.10
CA TRP A 228 -26.34 -4.97 -9.92
C TRP A 228 -24.96 -5.15 -10.56
N ALA A 229 -24.74 -4.53 -11.73
CA ALA A 229 -23.47 -4.64 -12.44
C ALA A 229 -22.35 -3.86 -11.73
N LEU A 230 -22.66 -2.72 -11.11
CA LEU A 230 -21.69 -1.98 -10.31
C LEU A 230 -21.26 -2.79 -9.08
N LYS A 231 -22.20 -3.43 -8.39
CA LYS A 231 -21.89 -4.35 -7.28
C LYS A 231 -20.99 -5.52 -7.73
N ALA A 232 -21.40 -6.18 -8.81
CA ALA A 232 -20.65 -7.29 -9.37
C ALA A 232 -19.25 -6.86 -9.82
N PHE A 233 -19.11 -5.66 -10.41
CA PHE A 233 -17.84 -5.09 -10.82
C PHE A 233 -16.90 -4.83 -9.63
N ILE A 234 -17.39 -4.26 -8.54
CA ILE A 234 -16.58 -4.04 -7.34
C ILE A 234 -16.17 -5.37 -6.69
N ARG A 235 -17.07 -6.36 -6.66
CA ARG A 235 -16.79 -7.70 -6.12
C ARG A 235 -15.75 -8.48 -6.94
N ASN A 236 -15.92 -8.48 -8.24
CA ASN A 236 -15.00 -9.14 -9.16
C ASN A 236 -15.06 -8.45 -10.53
N PRO A 237 -14.21 -7.45 -10.77
CA PRO A 237 -14.21 -6.71 -12.01
C PRO A 237 -14.11 -7.59 -13.26
N GLN A 238 -13.30 -8.67 -13.18
CA GLN A 238 -13.07 -9.59 -14.29
C GLN A 238 -14.30 -10.44 -14.65
N SER A 239 -15.27 -10.57 -13.74
CA SER A 239 -16.51 -11.32 -14.02
C SER A 239 -17.42 -10.64 -15.05
N LEU A 240 -17.32 -9.32 -15.18
CA LEU A 240 -18.11 -8.54 -16.15
C LEU A 240 -17.31 -8.20 -17.39
N ARG A 241 -16.06 -7.83 -17.24
CA ARG A 241 -15.19 -7.45 -18.34
C ARG A 241 -13.72 -7.61 -17.94
N SER A 242 -12.91 -8.14 -18.85
CA SER A 242 -11.48 -8.32 -18.67
C SER A 242 -10.72 -7.72 -19.84
N TRP A 243 -9.59 -7.06 -19.56
CA TRP A 243 -8.62 -6.58 -20.55
C TRP A 243 -7.21 -6.61 -19.95
N PRO A 244 -6.14 -6.66 -20.76
CA PRO A 244 -4.78 -6.90 -20.29
C PRO A 244 -4.26 -5.91 -19.23
N GLU A 245 -4.66 -4.63 -19.33
CA GLU A 245 -4.20 -3.56 -18.45
C GLU A 245 -5.08 -3.37 -17.19
N MET A 246 -6.06 -4.22 -16.99
CA MET A 246 -6.95 -4.15 -15.84
C MET A 246 -6.21 -4.42 -14.54
N ARG A 247 -6.23 -3.47 -13.62
CA ARG A 247 -5.51 -3.54 -12.34
C ARG A 247 -6.44 -3.53 -11.12
N MET A 248 -7.71 -3.12 -11.28
CA MET A 248 -8.63 -3.08 -10.16
C MET A 248 -8.81 -4.49 -9.57
N PRO A 249 -8.48 -4.71 -8.29
CA PRO A 249 -8.76 -5.97 -7.61
C PRO A 249 -10.25 -6.11 -7.35
N GLY A 250 -10.71 -7.34 -7.14
CA GLY A 250 -12.02 -7.58 -6.54
C GLY A 250 -11.96 -7.41 -5.02
N PHE A 251 -13.06 -6.97 -4.42
CA PHE A 251 -13.20 -6.87 -2.97
C PHE A 251 -14.05 -8.02 -2.44
N GLU A 252 -13.41 -8.95 -1.75
CA GLU A 252 -14.11 -10.03 -1.06
C GLU A 252 -14.97 -9.47 0.09
N GLN A 253 -15.94 -10.25 0.56
CA GLN A 253 -16.90 -9.79 1.59
C GLN A 253 -16.23 -9.46 2.91
N GLU A 254 -15.11 -10.10 3.21
CA GLU A 254 -14.28 -9.85 4.39
C GLU A 254 -13.59 -8.48 4.34
N ALA A 255 -13.23 -8.01 3.14
CA ALA A 255 -12.60 -6.72 2.93
C ALA A 255 -13.61 -5.56 2.84
N VAL A 256 -14.74 -5.80 2.17
CA VAL A 256 -15.86 -4.87 2.02
C VAL A 256 -17.16 -5.65 2.17
N SER A 257 -17.83 -5.53 3.32
CA SER A 257 -19.11 -6.22 3.54
C SER A 257 -20.18 -5.79 2.53
N ASP A 258 -21.26 -6.57 2.38
CA ASP A 258 -22.36 -6.17 1.46
C ASP A 258 -23.01 -4.85 1.91
N THR A 259 -23.11 -4.63 3.22
CA THR A 259 -23.60 -3.36 3.78
C THR A 259 -22.66 -2.20 3.43
N ASP A 260 -21.34 -2.40 3.51
CA ASP A 260 -20.36 -1.39 3.12
C ASP A 260 -20.35 -1.12 1.62
N LEU A 261 -20.56 -2.16 0.82
CA LEU A 261 -20.69 -2.01 -0.64
C LEU A 261 -21.92 -1.17 -1.02
N ASP A 262 -23.05 -1.42 -0.36
CA ASP A 262 -24.27 -0.60 -0.55
C ASP A 262 -24.04 0.85 -0.09
N ALA A 263 -23.33 1.04 1.01
CA ALA A 263 -22.96 2.34 1.52
C ALA A 263 -22.02 3.11 0.56
N ILE A 264 -21.03 2.44 -0.02
CA ILE A 264 -20.15 3.02 -1.06
C ILE A 264 -20.99 3.51 -2.25
N ILE A 265 -21.90 2.69 -2.75
CA ILE A 265 -22.75 3.05 -3.90
C ILE A 265 -23.64 4.25 -3.57
N ALA A 266 -24.21 4.29 -2.36
CA ALA A 266 -24.98 5.43 -1.89
C ALA A 266 -24.15 6.72 -1.83
N TYR A 267 -22.91 6.64 -1.38
CA TYR A 267 -21.98 7.78 -1.36
C TYR A 267 -21.59 8.21 -2.78
N LEU A 268 -21.27 7.28 -3.69
CA LEU A 268 -21.00 7.59 -5.08
C LEU A 268 -22.16 8.36 -5.72
N ALA A 269 -23.40 7.89 -5.52
CA ALA A 269 -24.60 8.55 -6.03
C ALA A 269 -24.79 9.94 -5.42
N TYR A 270 -24.51 10.09 -4.12
CA TYR A 270 -24.56 11.39 -3.44
C TYR A 270 -23.59 12.39 -4.08
N ILE A 271 -22.32 12.00 -4.30
CA ILE A 271 -21.31 12.86 -4.92
C ILE A 271 -21.66 13.17 -6.39
N ALA A 272 -22.24 12.19 -7.13
CA ALA A 272 -22.73 12.45 -8.49
C ALA A 272 -23.77 13.57 -8.52
N GLY A 273 -24.67 13.62 -7.54
CA GLY A 273 -25.70 14.66 -7.40
C GLY A 273 -25.13 16.04 -7.01
N GLN A 274 -23.90 16.12 -6.49
CA GLN A 274 -23.24 17.38 -6.12
C GLN A 274 -22.48 18.03 -7.29
N ARG A 275 -22.38 17.38 -8.46
CA ARG A 275 -21.77 18.00 -9.64
C ARG A 275 -22.60 19.19 -10.10
N ARG A 276 -21.98 20.34 -10.18
CA ARG A 276 -22.57 21.58 -10.71
C ARG A 276 -22.09 21.83 -12.13
#